data_b97a75cbe0831cfceb60a207bd06bbd6
#
_entry.id   b97a75cbe0831cfceb60a207bd06bbd6
#
_cell.length_a   1.000
_cell.length_b   1.000
_cell.length_c   1.000
_cell.angle_alpha   90.00
_cell.angle_beta   90.00
_cell.angle_gamma   90.00
#
_symmetry.space_group_name_H-M   'P 1'
#
loop_
_entity.id
_entity.type
_entity.pdbx_description
1 polymer ?
#
loop_
_entity_poly.entity_id
_entity_poly.type
_entity_poly.pdbx_seq_one_letter_code
_entity_poly.pdbx_strand_id
1 'polypeptide(L)'
;MSYLNPQAIVSTEWLSRNINDPNLVVLDGTYHLPTANRNSSEEFPLKHIEGAVFFDIDDIADADNVLPHMLPSDEVFSEKVGALGINNEKRVVVYDVYGMQSAARTWWMFRFFGHENVAVLDGGLPKWVKEGNKISSSPITPSPTTFVCNRQSLLVKNLNDITEIVKSGKGQILDARSLGRFNGTEPELSLIHI
;
A
#
# COMPACT_ATOMS: atom_id res chain seq x y z
N MET A 1 11.05 -20.35 3.13
CA MET A 1 12.13 -19.32 3.15
C MET A 1 11.94 -18.45 4.36
N SER A 2 13.00 -18.10 5.08
CA SER A 2 12.92 -17.07 6.14
C SER A 2 13.29 -15.72 5.52
N TYR A 3 12.45 -14.71 5.73
CA TYR A 3 12.76 -13.33 5.31
C TYR A 3 13.71 -12.67 6.31
N LEU A 4 14.58 -11.78 5.82
CA LEU A 4 15.44 -10.96 6.70
C LEU A 4 14.62 -10.01 7.58
N ASN A 5 13.47 -9.55 7.07
CA ASN A 5 12.52 -8.73 7.81
C ASN A 5 11.11 -9.33 7.71
N PRO A 6 10.78 -10.33 8.55
CA PRO A 6 9.47 -11.00 8.53
C PRO A 6 8.32 -10.10 9.03
N GLN A 7 8.63 -8.93 9.57
CA GLN A 7 7.61 -7.94 9.94
C GLN A 7 7.13 -7.13 8.74
N ALA A 8 8.00 -6.92 7.74
CA ALA A 8 7.64 -6.14 6.54
C ALA A 8 7.06 -6.99 5.40
N ILE A 9 7.41 -8.28 5.34
CA ILE A 9 6.97 -9.20 4.27
C ILE A 9 6.53 -10.52 4.89
N VAL A 10 5.37 -11.03 4.46
CA VAL A 10 4.86 -12.34 4.86
C VAL A 10 4.66 -13.26 3.66
N SER A 11 4.84 -14.56 3.87
CA SER A 11 4.58 -15.54 2.81
C SER A 11 3.08 -15.84 2.67
N THR A 12 2.70 -16.35 1.51
CA THR A 12 1.36 -16.88 1.25
C THR A 12 1.02 -18.02 2.19
N GLU A 13 1.98 -18.89 2.52
CA GLU A 13 1.82 -19.96 3.50
C GLU A 13 1.50 -19.41 4.89
N TRP A 14 2.21 -18.36 5.33
CA TRP A 14 1.92 -17.72 6.60
C TRP A 14 0.50 -17.12 6.61
N LEU A 15 0.13 -16.38 5.56
CA LEU A 15 -1.20 -15.78 5.45
C LEU A 15 -2.30 -16.86 5.45
N SER A 16 -2.13 -17.93 4.69
CA SER A 16 -3.11 -19.03 4.62
C SER A 16 -3.38 -19.68 5.98
N ARG A 17 -2.36 -19.76 6.85
CA ARG A 17 -2.52 -20.30 8.20
C ARG A 17 -3.19 -19.32 9.18
N ASN A 18 -3.10 -18.02 8.91
CA ASN A 18 -3.56 -16.98 9.83
C ASN A 18 -4.77 -16.20 9.31
N ILE A 19 -5.30 -16.53 8.13
CA ILE A 19 -6.35 -15.75 7.47
C ILE A 19 -7.64 -15.62 8.28
N ASN A 20 -7.90 -16.55 9.20
CA ASN A 20 -9.06 -16.55 10.09
C ASN A 20 -8.79 -15.93 11.46
N ASP A 21 -7.60 -15.35 11.67
CA ASP A 21 -7.32 -14.61 12.92
C ASP A 21 -8.18 -13.34 12.96
N PRO A 22 -9.03 -13.16 13.99
CA PRO A 22 -9.88 -11.98 14.10
C PRO A 22 -9.08 -10.68 14.26
N ASN A 23 -7.79 -10.76 14.60
CA ASN A 23 -6.91 -9.61 14.70
C ASN A 23 -6.13 -9.34 13.40
N LEU A 24 -6.32 -10.12 12.35
CA LEU A 24 -5.72 -9.91 11.04
C LEU A 24 -6.72 -9.24 10.10
N VAL A 25 -6.27 -8.21 9.39
CA VAL A 25 -7.00 -7.62 8.26
C VAL A 25 -6.15 -7.75 7.01
N VAL A 26 -6.72 -8.33 5.97
CA VAL A 26 -6.10 -8.43 4.65
C VAL A 26 -6.62 -7.30 3.77
N LEU A 27 -5.71 -6.51 3.19
CA LEU A 27 -6.04 -5.39 2.31
C LEU A 27 -5.62 -5.67 0.88
N ASP A 28 -6.51 -5.42 -0.05
CA ASP A 28 -6.17 -5.23 -1.46
C ASP A 28 -5.77 -3.77 -1.67
N GLY A 29 -4.49 -3.51 -1.85
CA GLY A 29 -3.93 -2.20 -2.16
C GLY A 29 -3.60 -2.05 -3.64
N THR A 30 -4.36 -2.71 -4.52
CA THR A 30 -4.15 -2.63 -5.97
C THR A 30 -4.45 -1.24 -6.49
N TYR A 31 -3.50 -0.70 -7.23
CA TYR A 31 -3.65 0.51 -8.02
C TYR A 31 -3.15 0.25 -9.45
N HIS A 32 -3.91 0.69 -10.43
CA HIS A 32 -3.54 0.61 -11.84
C HIS A 32 -3.09 1.98 -12.33
N LEU A 33 -1.96 2.03 -13.04
CA LEU A 33 -1.56 3.24 -13.71
C LEU A 33 -2.62 3.64 -14.75
N PRO A 34 -2.85 4.94 -15.01
CA PRO A 34 -3.87 5.41 -15.97
C PRO A 34 -3.74 4.78 -17.37
N THR A 35 -2.49 4.43 -17.76
CA THR A 35 -2.21 3.78 -19.05
C THR A 35 -2.68 2.33 -19.15
N ALA A 36 -3.04 1.71 -18.03
CA ALA A 36 -3.48 0.32 -18.01
C ALA A 36 -4.93 0.16 -18.46
N ASN A 37 -5.73 1.23 -18.48
CA ASN A 37 -7.16 1.21 -18.76
C ASN A 37 -7.92 0.15 -17.93
N ARG A 38 -7.59 0.06 -16.66
CA ARG A 38 -8.15 -0.87 -15.67
C ARG A 38 -8.64 -0.08 -14.46
N ASN A 39 -9.61 -0.64 -13.74
CA ASN A 39 -10.19 -0.05 -12.54
C ASN A 39 -10.15 -1.06 -11.39
N SER A 40 -9.32 -0.80 -10.38
CA SER A 40 -9.15 -1.70 -9.23
C SER A 40 -10.41 -1.82 -8.37
N SER A 41 -11.19 -0.75 -8.24
CA SER A 41 -12.44 -0.78 -7.47
C SER A 41 -13.53 -1.62 -8.14
N GLU A 42 -13.52 -1.73 -9.47
CA GLU A 42 -14.41 -2.61 -10.22
C GLU A 42 -13.92 -4.06 -10.28
N GLU A 43 -12.61 -4.26 -10.23
CA GLU A 43 -12.00 -5.61 -10.29
C GLU A 43 -12.02 -6.32 -8.94
N PHE A 44 -11.83 -5.60 -7.83
CA PHE A 44 -11.83 -6.18 -6.49
C PHE A 44 -13.09 -7.02 -6.20
N PRO A 45 -14.34 -6.55 -6.46
CA PRO A 45 -15.54 -7.36 -6.23
C PRO A 45 -15.59 -8.64 -7.06
N LEU A 46 -14.87 -8.70 -8.18
CA LEU A 46 -14.88 -9.87 -9.06
C LEU A 46 -13.90 -10.95 -8.60
N LYS A 47 -12.78 -10.54 -8.00
CA LYS A 47 -11.73 -11.48 -7.61
C LYS A 47 -10.77 -10.86 -6.57
N HIS A 48 -10.82 -11.37 -5.36
CA HIS A 48 -9.93 -10.95 -4.26
C HIS A 48 -9.58 -12.14 -3.35
N ILE A 49 -8.61 -11.98 -2.45
CA ILE A 49 -8.35 -12.94 -1.38
C ILE A 49 -9.57 -13.00 -0.45
N GLU A 50 -10.05 -14.21 -0.11
CA GLU A 50 -11.22 -14.38 0.75
C GLU A 50 -11.08 -13.56 2.04
N GLY A 51 -12.10 -12.75 2.38
CA GLY A 51 -12.11 -11.89 3.56
C GLY A 51 -11.29 -10.61 3.45
N ALA A 52 -10.68 -10.32 2.30
CA ALA A 52 -9.97 -9.06 2.09
C ALA A 52 -10.92 -7.86 1.96
N VAL A 53 -10.39 -6.69 2.29
CA VAL A 53 -11.04 -5.38 2.13
C VAL A 53 -10.24 -4.53 1.16
N PHE A 54 -10.91 -3.74 0.33
CA PHE A 54 -10.25 -2.88 -0.64
C PHE A 54 -9.75 -1.59 0.00
N PHE A 55 -8.48 -1.26 -0.21
CA PHE A 55 -7.87 0.00 0.16
C PHE A 55 -7.73 0.87 -1.08
N ASP A 56 -8.66 1.80 -1.25
CA ASP A 56 -8.65 2.72 -2.38
C ASP A 56 -7.67 3.87 -2.14
N ILE A 57 -6.56 3.88 -2.86
CA ILE A 57 -5.54 4.93 -2.74
C ILE A 57 -6.01 6.28 -3.31
N ASP A 58 -6.98 6.28 -4.22
CA ASP A 58 -7.55 7.50 -4.77
C ASP A 58 -8.50 8.17 -3.76
N ASP A 59 -9.26 7.36 -2.99
CA ASP A 59 -10.14 7.83 -1.93
C ASP A 59 -9.39 8.17 -0.62
N ILE A 60 -8.30 7.45 -0.33
CA ILE A 60 -7.48 7.65 0.88
C ILE A 60 -6.29 8.54 0.54
N ALA A 61 -6.57 9.73 0.06
CA ALA A 61 -5.61 10.74 -0.37
C ALA A 61 -6.06 12.14 0.05
N ASP A 62 -5.18 13.13 -0.13
CA ASP A 62 -5.51 14.55 0.03
C ASP A 62 -6.31 15.01 -1.21
N ALA A 63 -7.63 15.07 -1.07
CA ALA A 63 -8.54 15.42 -2.15
C ALA A 63 -8.43 16.90 -2.59
N ASP A 64 -7.88 17.77 -1.75
CA ASP A 64 -7.72 19.19 -2.03
C ASP A 64 -6.41 19.47 -2.80
N ASN A 65 -5.54 18.47 -2.95
CA ASN A 65 -4.27 18.62 -3.63
C ASN A 65 -4.39 18.46 -5.15
N VAL A 66 -3.72 19.32 -5.90
CA VAL A 66 -3.68 19.22 -7.37
C VAL A 66 -2.85 18.02 -7.88
N LEU A 67 -1.97 17.49 -7.04
CA LEU A 67 -1.19 16.30 -7.33
C LEU A 67 -1.94 15.04 -6.85
N PRO A 68 -1.96 13.97 -7.64
CA PRO A 68 -2.63 12.73 -7.25
C PRO A 68 -1.92 12.05 -6.08
N HIS A 69 -2.68 11.32 -5.26
CA HIS A 69 -2.19 10.41 -4.21
C HIS A 69 -1.30 11.07 -3.16
N MET A 70 -1.46 12.37 -2.93
CA MET A 70 -0.79 13.03 -1.82
C MET A 70 -1.32 12.49 -0.50
N LEU A 71 -0.46 12.47 0.53
CA LEU A 71 -0.84 11.94 1.84
C LEU A 71 -2.02 12.72 2.43
N PRO A 72 -3.07 12.03 2.90
CA PRO A 72 -4.21 12.69 3.53
C PRO A 72 -3.85 13.29 4.89
N SER A 73 -4.78 14.04 5.48
CA SER A 73 -4.68 14.46 6.87
C SER A 73 -4.82 13.25 7.82
N ASP A 74 -4.45 13.44 9.11
CA ASP A 74 -4.61 12.40 10.14
C ASP A 74 -6.07 12.03 10.32
N GLU A 75 -6.95 13.02 10.25
CA GLU A 75 -8.39 12.84 10.39
C GLU A 75 -8.94 11.97 9.26
N VAL A 76 -8.61 12.30 8.01
CA VAL A 76 -9.06 11.54 6.84
C VAL A 76 -8.52 10.11 6.87
N PHE A 77 -7.22 9.93 7.17
CA PHE A 77 -6.65 8.58 7.25
C PHE A 77 -7.28 7.76 8.38
N SER A 78 -7.47 8.36 9.57
CA SER A 78 -8.08 7.70 10.72
C SER A 78 -9.52 7.27 10.42
N GLU A 79 -10.32 8.14 9.83
CA GLU A 79 -11.71 7.87 9.46
C GLU A 79 -11.80 6.73 8.44
N LYS A 80 -11.07 6.87 7.32
CA LYS A 80 -11.10 5.88 6.23
C LYS A 80 -10.60 4.51 6.66
N VAL A 81 -9.47 4.44 7.37
CA VAL A 81 -8.90 3.18 7.87
C VAL A 81 -9.78 2.57 8.95
N GLY A 82 -10.34 3.38 9.84
CA GLY A 82 -11.32 2.93 10.82
C GLY A 82 -12.57 2.32 10.16
N ALA A 83 -13.06 2.90 9.07
CA ALA A 83 -14.18 2.36 8.29
C ALA A 83 -13.86 1.00 7.66
N LEU A 84 -12.59 0.71 7.34
CA LEU A 84 -12.12 -0.60 6.88
C LEU A 84 -12.00 -1.64 8.01
N GLY A 85 -12.43 -1.33 9.25
CA GLY A 85 -12.38 -2.24 10.38
C GLY A 85 -11.00 -2.37 11.02
N ILE A 86 -10.11 -1.41 10.80
CA ILE A 86 -8.73 -1.43 11.29
C ILE A 86 -8.58 -0.46 12.47
N ASN A 87 -8.13 -0.98 13.60
CA ASN A 87 -7.64 -0.19 14.75
C ASN A 87 -6.13 -0.42 14.93
N ASN A 88 -5.53 0.26 15.91
CA ASN A 88 -4.09 0.19 16.14
C ASN A 88 -3.58 -1.17 16.66
N GLU A 89 -4.46 -2.09 17.08
CA GLU A 89 -4.10 -3.42 17.58
C GLU A 89 -4.07 -4.47 16.46
N LYS A 90 -4.79 -4.23 15.35
CA LYS A 90 -4.88 -5.17 14.24
C LYS A 90 -3.53 -5.35 13.55
N ARG A 91 -3.29 -6.57 13.08
CA ARG A 91 -2.25 -6.82 12.08
C ARG A 91 -2.83 -6.59 10.69
N VAL A 92 -2.09 -5.88 9.85
CA VAL A 92 -2.48 -5.62 8.47
C VAL A 92 -1.55 -6.36 7.52
N VAL A 93 -2.11 -7.07 6.55
CA VAL A 93 -1.36 -7.63 5.42
C VAL A 93 -1.91 -7.05 4.13
N VAL A 94 -1.05 -6.39 3.37
CA VAL A 94 -1.42 -5.75 2.10
C VAL A 94 -0.92 -6.58 0.93
N TYR A 95 -1.77 -6.80 -0.06
CA TYR A 95 -1.38 -7.40 -1.33
C TYR A 95 -1.81 -6.53 -2.51
N ASP A 96 -1.34 -6.85 -3.70
CA ASP A 96 -1.83 -6.32 -4.96
C ASP A 96 -1.88 -7.40 -6.05
N VAL A 97 -2.45 -7.05 -7.20
CA VAL A 97 -2.58 -7.97 -8.35
C VAL A 97 -1.30 -8.11 -9.18
N TYR A 98 -0.27 -7.33 -8.88
CA TYR A 98 1.02 -7.34 -9.60
C TYR A 98 2.11 -8.13 -8.87
N GLY A 99 1.92 -8.38 -7.58
CA GLY A 99 2.84 -9.16 -6.77
C GLY A 99 3.86 -8.38 -5.96
N MET A 100 3.54 -7.22 -5.42
CA MET A 100 4.32 -6.29 -4.58
C MET A 100 4.67 -4.95 -5.26
N GLN A 101 3.79 -4.44 -6.08
CA GLN A 101 4.01 -3.15 -6.75
C GLN A 101 3.31 -2.02 -5.98
N SER A 102 1.98 -1.94 -6.04
CA SER A 102 1.21 -0.88 -5.37
C SER A 102 0.99 -1.14 -3.87
N ALA A 103 0.98 -2.40 -3.45
CA ALA A 103 0.87 -2.77 -2.03
C ALA A 103 1.95 -2.11 -1.14
N ALA A 104 3.14 -1.87 -1.69
CA ALA A 104 4.22 -1.20 -0.98
C ALA A 104 3.88 0.25 -0.60
N ARG A 105 3.07 0.96 -1.42
CA ARG A 105 2.58 2.30 -1.11
C ARG A 105 1.64 2.27 0.10
N THR A 106 0.65 1.38 0.11
CA THR A 106 -0.27 1.22 1.22
C THR A 106 0.47 0.83 2.51
N TRP A 107 1.39 -0.14 2.44
CA TRP A 107 2.25 -0.51 3.56
C TRP A 107 3.01 0.69 4.14
N TRP A 108 3.60 1.52 3.28
CA TRP A 108 4.34 2.70 3.71
C TRP A 108 3.41 3.76 4.32
N MET A 109 2.19 3.95 3.81
CA MET A 109 1.21 4.87 4.39
C MET A 109 0.87 4.46 5.83
N PHE A 110 0.59 3.19 6.08
CA PHE A 110 0.34 2.71 7.45
C PHE A 110 1.52 3.04 8.38
N ARG A 111 2.74 2.77 7.94
CA ARG A 111 3.94 3.10 8.72
C ARG A 111 4.11 4.60 8.97
N PHE A 112 3.83 5.42 7.96
CA PHE A 112 3.88 6.86 8.10
C PHE A 112 2.87 7.35 9.15
N PHE A 113 1.66 6.80 9.17
CA PHE A 113 0.64 7.12 10.17
C PHE A 113 0.81 6.37 11.50
N GLY A 114 1.95 5.72 11.72
CA GLY A 114 2.36 5.15 13.00
C GLY A 114 1.88 3.72 13.27
N HIS A 115 1.35 3.03 12.26
CA HIS A 115 0.96 1.64 12.38
C HIS A 115 2.08 0.70 11.91
N GLU A 116 2.85 0.16 12.84
CA GLU A 116 4.01 -0.68 12.53
C GLU A 116 3.65 -2.14 12.22
N ASN A 117 2.48 -2.60 12.71
CA ASN A 117 2.04 -4.00 12.54
C ASN A 117 1.42 -4.23 11.15
N VAL A 118 2.16 -3.88 10.11
CA VAL A 118 1.76 -4.00 8.70
C VAL A 118 2.84 -4.69 7.88
N ALA A 119 2.44 -5.62 6.99
CA ALA A 119 3.32 -6.35 6.10
C ALA A 119 2.76 -6.42 4.68
N VAL A 120 3.63 -6.66 3.69
CA VAL A 120 3.25 -6.94 2.31
C VAL A 120 3.25 -8.44 2.08
N LEU A 121 2.26 -8.94 1.33
CA LEU A 121 2.19 -10.35 0.92
C LEU A 121 3.16 -10.62 -0.23
N ASP A 122 4.14 -11.49 0.00
CA ASP A 122 5.10 -11.89 -1.02
C ASP A 122 4.41 -12.53 -2.23
N GLY A 123 4.63 -11.94 -3.40
CA GLY A 123 4.06 -12.36 -4.68
C GLY A 123 2.59 -12.02 -4.87
N GLY A 124 1.92 -11.34 -3.91
CA GLY A 124 0.57 -10.82 -4.02
C GLY A 124 -0.49 -11.83 -4.47
N LEU A 125 -1.55 -11.34 -5.11
CA LEU A 125 -2.64 -12.17 -5.62
C LEU A 125 -2.19 -13.22 -6.65
N PRO A 126 -1.25 -12.94 -7.57
CA PRO A 126 -0.81 -13.95 -8.54
C PRO A 126 -0.22 -15.20 -7.89
N LYS A 127 0.65 -15.03 -6.89
CA LYS A 127 1.25 -16.15 -6.16
C LYS A 127 0.22 -16.88 -5.32
N TRP A 128 -0.67 -16.15 -4.63
CA TRP A 128 -1.77 -16.70 -3.84
C TRP A 128 -2.64 -17.67 -4.66
N VAL A 129 -3.05 -17.23 -5.85
CA VAL A 129 -3.85 -18.03 -6.79
C VAL A 129 -3.07 -19.22 -7.35
N LYS A 130 -1.81 -19.01 -7.73
CA LYS A 130 -0.94 -20.08 -8.27
C LYS A 130 -0.74 -21.22 -7.29
N GLU A 131 -0.75 -20.95 -5.99
CA GLU A 131 -0.61 -21.92 -4.91
C GLU A 131 -1.96 -22.56 -4.51
N GLY A 132 -3.06 -22.25 -5.21
CA GLY A 132 -4.37 -22.85 -5.00
C GLY A 132 -5.10 -22.35 -3.75
N ASN A 133 -4.69 -21.21 -3.19
CA ASN A 133 -5.36 -20.62 -2.04
C ASN A 133 -6.71 -20.00 -2.43
N LYS A 134 -7.59 -19.84 -1.44
CA LYS A 134 -8.97 -19.38 -1.65
C LYS A 134 -9.06 -17.93 -2.10
N ILE A 135 -9.91 -17.71 -3.10
CA ILE A 135 -10.35 -16.39 -3.58
C ILE A 135 -11.86 -16.27 -3.42
N SER A 136 -12.35 -15.04 -3.43
CA SER A 136 -13.77 -14.70 -3.34
C SER A 136 -14.14 -13.69 -4.42
N SER A 137 -15.44 -13.67 -4.76
CA SER A 137 -16.12 -12.61 -5.50
C SER A 137 -17.23 -11.96 -4.67
N SER A 138 -17.19 -12.15 -3.36
CA SER A 138 -18.19 -11.64 -2.40
C SER A 138 -17.48 -10.76 -1.39
N PRO A 139 -17.37 -9.44 -1.64
CA PRO A 139 -16.76 -8.51 -0.72
C PRO A 139 -17.47 -8.52 0.63
N ILE A 140 -16.70 -8.40 1.70
CA ILE A 140 -17.23 -8.24 3.05
C ILE A 140 -17.46 -6.77 3.37
N THR A 141 -18.43 -6.49 4.25
CA THR A 141 -18.58 -5.15 4.85
C THR A 141 -17.95 -5.19 6.24
N PRO A 142 -16.80 -4.54 6.45
CA PRO A 142 -16.15 -4.52 7.75
C PRO A 142 -16.98 -3.74 8.78
N SER A 143 -16.89 -4.13 10.04
CA SER A 143 -17.43 -3.32 11.13
C SER A 143 -16.47 -2.17 11.44
N PRO A 144 -16.92 -0.90 11.38
CA PRO A 144 -16.04 0.24 11.65
C PRO A 144 -15.42 0.20 13.05
N THR A 145 -14.18 0.67 13.14
CA THR A 145 -13.42 0.79 14.38
C THR A 145 -12.79 2.19 14.49
N THR A 146 -12.09 2.45 15.58
CA THR A 146 -11.33 3.70 15.73
C THR A 146 -9.86 3.43 15.46
N PHE A 147 -9.29 4.17 14.50
CA PHE A 147 -7.86 4.21 14.24
C PHE A 147 -7.30 5.56 14.69
N VAL A 148 -6.13 5.55 15.33
CA VAL A 148 -5.46 6.76 15.83
C VAL A 148 -4.12 6.91 15.15
N CYS A 149 -3.94 8.01 14.41
CA CYS A 149 -2.68 8.33 13.75
C CYS A 149 -1.59 8.79 14.73
N ASN A 150 -0.36 8.40 14.46
CA ASN A 150 0.86 8.87 15.12
C ASN A 150 1.96 9.07 14.05
N ARG A 151 1.94 10.22 13.37
CA ARG A 151 2.80 10.49 12.21
C ARG A 151 4.28 10.28 12.46
N GLN A 152 4.92 9.53 11.58
CA GLN A 152 6.36 9.33 11.52
C GLN A 152 6.97 10.29 10.47
N SER A 153 7.07 11.57 10.82
CA SER A 153 7.46 12.64 9.87
C SER A 153 8.83 12.42 9.22
N LEU A 154 9.70 11.63 9.82
CA LEU A 154 11.01 11.28 9.25
C LEU A 154 10.92 10.40 8.00
N LEU A 155 9.78 9.72 7.78
CA LEU A 155 9.54 8.87 6.60
C LEU A 155 9.17 9.66 5.35
N VAL A 156 8.95 10.97 5.47
CA VAL A 156 8.66 11.88 4.34
C VAL A 156 9.72 12.96 4.28
N LYS A 157 10.17 13.27 3.07
CA LYS A 157 11.11 14.35 2.81
C LYS A 157 10.49 15.33 1.81
N ASN A 158 10.52 16.61 2.15
CA ASN A 158 10.10 17.67 1.26
C ASN A 158 11.27 18.15 0.37
N LEU A 159 11.00 19.08 -0.55
CA LEU A 159 12.00 19.61 -1.46
C LEU A 159 13.21 20.21 -0.74
N ASN A 160 12.98 20.92 0.37
CA ASN A 160 14.07 21.54 1.13
C ASN A 160 14.95 20.46 1.78
N ASP A 161 14.34 19.42 2.36
CA ASP A 161 15.08 18.28 2.94
C ASP A 161 15.98 17.63 1.89
N ILE A 162 15.44 17.35 0.71
CA ILE A 162 16.20 16.74 -0.40
C ILE A 162 17.32 17.67 -0.86
N THR A 163 17.05 18.97 -0.99
CA THR A 163 18.05 19.97 -1.38
C THR A 163 19.22 19.99 -0.39
N GLU A 164 18.95 19.93 0.91
CA GLU A 164 19.99 19.89 1.94
C GLU A 164 20.79 18.58 1.92
N ILE A 165 20.12 17.44 1.65
CA ILE A 165 20.80 16.15 1.50
C ILE A 165 21.77 16.19 0.30
N VAL A 166 21.33 16.74 -0.85
CA VAL A 166 22.18 16.91 -2.05
C VAL A 166 23.38 17.80 -1.76
N LYS A 167 23.16 18.99 -1.15
CA LYS A 167 24.24 19.95 -0.83
C LYS A 167 25.24 19.40 0.18
N SER A 168 24.75 18.71 1.20
CA SER A 168 25.61 18.22 2.28
C SER A 168 26.32 16.89 1.98
N GLY A 169 25.82 16.12 1.02
CA GLY A 169 26.28 14.76 0.74
C GLY A 169 26.02 13.75 1.87
N LYS A 170 25.18 14.12 2.85
CA LYS A 170 24.91 13.29 4.05
C LYS A 170 23.70 12.36 3.86
N GLY A 171 23.63 11.67 2.73
CA GLY A 171 22.56 10.70 2.48
C GLY A 171 22.65 10.08 1.12
N GLN A 172 21.99 8.94 0.95
CA GLN A 172 21.82 8.30 -0.35
C GLN A 172 20.45 8.65 -0.90
N ILE A 173 20.40 9.02 -2.17
CA ILE A 173 19.16 9.25 -2.90
C ILE A 173 19.08 8.17 -3.97
N LEU A 174 18.00 7.37 -3.92
CA LEU A 174 17.75 6.31 -4.87
C LEU A 174 16.58 6.71 -5.78
N ASP A 175 16.80 6.61 -7.09
CA ASP A 175 15.73 6.75 -8.06
C ASP A 175 15.09 5.39 -8.33
N ALA A 176 13.80 5.27 -8.03
CA ALA A 176 13.04 4.02 -8.20
C ALA A 176 12.41 3.88 -9.60
N ARG A 177 12.69 4.79 -10.53
CA ARG A 177 12.21 4.70 -11.92
C ARG A 177 12.89 3.56 -12.68
N SER A 178 12.30 3.16 -13.82
CA SER A 178 12.99 2.27 -14.78
C SER A 178 14.28 2.92 -15.29
N LEU A 179 15.24 2.12 -15.70
CA LEU A 179 16.51 2.61 -16.26
C LEU A 179 16.29 3.53 -17.47
N GLY A 180 15.32 3.20 -18.31
CA GLY A 180 14.98 4.01 -19.48
C GLY A 180 14.47 5.40 -19.11
N ARG A 181 13.58 5.48 -18.12
CA ARG A 181 13.10 6.75 -17.59
C ARG A 181 14.19 7.54 -16.86
N PHE A 182 15.02 6.86 -16.08
CA PHE A 182 16.17 7.50 -15.43
C PHE A 182 17.14 8.13 -16.45
N ASN A 183 17.41 7.44 -17.56
CA ASN A 183 18.30 7.90 -18.63
C ASN A 183 17.60 8.85 -19.64
N GLY A 184 16.30 9.12 -19.51
CA GLY A 184 15.55 9.95 -20.45
C GLY A 184 15.32 9.31 -21.82
N THR A 185 15.45 7.99 -21.94
CA THR A 185 15.19 7.23 -23.17
C THR A 185 13.76 6.70 -23.29
N GLU A 186 12.99 6.79 -22.21
CA GLU A 186 11.56 6.49 -22.16
C GLU A 186 10.79 7.71 -21.63
N PRO A 187 9.52 7.92 -22.07
CA PRO A 187 8.70 9.03 -21.57
C PRO A 187 8.36 8.87 -20.10
N GLU A 188 8.26 9.99 -19.39
CA GLU A 188 7.77 10.03 -18.02
C GLU A 188 6.25 9.80 -17.94
N LEU A 189 5.77 9.24 -16.82
CA LEU A 189 4.37 8.85 -16.67
C LEU A 189 3.43 10.03 -16.41
N SER A 190 3.84 11.12 -15.78
CA SER A 190 2.92 12.22 -15.52
C SER A 190 3.50 13.56 -15.06
N LEU A 191 4.62 13.68 -14.41
CA LEU A 191 4.90 14.87 -13.60
C LEU A 191 6.19 15.63 -13.96
N ILE A 192 6.91 15.25 -14.99
CA ILE A 192 8.12 15.96 -15.36
C ILE A 192 7.97 16.59 -16.73
N HIS A 193 7.33 17.73 -16.74
CA HIS A 193 7.64 18.79 -17.67
C HIS A 193 8.15 19.97 -16.84
N ILE A 194 9.31 19.82 -16.27
CA ILE A 194 10.08 20.91 -15.71
C ILE A 194 11.16 21.28 -16.70
#